data_7b2c82a980cd6e9b720648fa640b75b6
#
_entry.id   7b2c82a980cd6e9b720648fa640b75b6
#
_cell.length_a   1.000
_cell.length_b   1.000
_cell.length_c   1.000
_cell.angle_alpha   90.00
_cell.angle_beta   90.00
_cell.angle_gamma   90.00
#
_symmetry.space_group_name_H-M   'P 1'
#
loop_
_entity.id
_entity.type
_entity.pdbx_description
1 polymer ?
#
loop_
_entity_poly.entity_id
_entity_poly.type
_entity_poly.pdbx_seq_one_letter_code
_entity_poly.pdbx_strand_id
1 'polypeptide(L)'
;VVRIAVVTVPGGSAYPARRQRAARALLGAAAVCAALLAAGCGGPRGTAPIADRPIDLAGRCAQTEEDGFREDARLEVRDNRVEALSWQLWVGRRGSCRFELDDFRQVRSRPSIELAARDGSACKLMVWQEPRRVTLAHHGCEARCTAGIYDEAWPVMFEPRAGGCATR
;
A
#
# COMPACT_ATOMS: atom_id res chain seq x y z
N VAL A 1 -29.75 49.14 -7.57
CA VAL A 1 -31.13 48.91 -7.11
C VAL A 1 -31.75 47.90 -8.05
N VAL A 2 -31.81 46.62 -7.61
CA VAL A 2 -32.43 45.52 -8.36
C VAL A 2 -33.82 45.28 -7.77
N ARG A 3 -34.84 45.40 -8.56
CA ARG A 3 -36.23 45.10 -8.19
C ARG A 3 -36.50 43.62 -8.45
N ILE A 4 -36.89 42.92 -7.37
CA ILE A 4 -37.37 41.54 -7.45
C ILE A 4 -38.89 41.59 -7.69
N ALA A 5 -39.36 41.03 -8.79
CA ALA A 5 -40.77 40.86 -9.09
C ALA A 5 -41.29 39.58 -8.41
N VAL A 6 -42.28 39.72 -7.55
CA VAL A 6 -43.03 38.62 -6.94
C VAL A 6 -44.10 38.16 -7.91
N VAL A 7 -44.03 36.91 -8.36
CA VAL A 7 -45.06 36.27 -9.17
C VAL A 7 -46.02 35.52 -8.25
N THR A 8 -47.24 35.97 -8.16
CA THR A 8 -48.33 35.32 -7.43
C THR A 8 -48.99 34.29 -8.35
N VAL A 9 -49.02 33.02 -7.93
CA VAL A 9 -49.73 31.94 -8.63
C VAL A 9 -51.08 31.72 -7.96
N PRO A 10 -52.19 31.79 -8.70
CA PRO A 10 -53.52 31.51 -8.14
C PRO A 10 -53.92 30.04 -8.31
N GLY A 11 -54.68 29.52 -7.36
CA GLY A 11 -55.77 28.57 -7.55
C GLY A 11 -55.45 27.10 -7.38
N GLY A 12 -55.90 26.60 -6.22
CA GLY A 12 -55.89 25.17 -5.88
C GLY A 12 -56.86 24.35 -6.74
N SER A 13 -56.42 23.16 -7.05
CA SER A 13 -57.26 22.08 -7.58
C SER A 13 -57.30 20.94 -6.57
N ALA A 14 -58.50 20.67 -6.03
CA ALA A 14 -58.71 19.57 -5.10
C ALA A 14 -58.64 18.22 -5.84
N TYR A 15 -57.60 17.47 -5.61
CA TYR A 15 -57.45 16.09 -6.11
C TYR A 15 -58.21 15.10 -5.22
N PRO A 16 -58.96 14.11 -5.78
CA PRO A 16 -59.74 13.16 -4.99
C PRO A 16 -58.83 12.23 -4.15
N ALA A 17 -59.26 11.99 -2.91
CA ALA A 17 -58.54 11.28 -1.85
C ALA A 17 -57.98 9.85 -2.21
N ARG A 18 -58.51 9.26 -3.29
CA ARG A 18 -58.13 7.93 -3.75
C ARG A 18 -56.73 7.88 -4.37
N ARG A 19 -56.22 8.97 -5.01
CA ARG A 19 -54.87 9.04 -5.58
C ARG A 19 -53.79 9.25 -4.54
N GLN A 20 -54.09 9.84 -3.39
CA GLN A 20 -53.10 10.07 -2.33
C GLN A 20 -52.64 8.78 -1.62
N ARG A 21 -53.54 7.74 -1.56
CA ARG A 21 -53.16 6.46 -0.95
C ARG A 21 -52.14 5.67 -1.79
N ALA A 22 -52.30 5.70 -3.13
CA ALA A 22 -51.37 5.04 -4.05
C ALA A 22 -49.98 5.72 -4.07
N ALA A 23 -49.98 7.09 -4.00
CA ALA A 23 -48.71 7.85 -3.97
C ALA A 23 -47.91 7.61 -2.68
N ARG A 24 -48.61 7.45 -1.54
CA ARG A 24 -47.93 7.15 -0.27
C ARG A 24 -47.34 5.75 -0.21
N ALA A 25 -47.96 4.77 -0.85
CA ALA A 25 -47.45 3.40 -0.93
C ALA A 25 -46.18 3.33 -1.81
N LEU A 26 -46.13 4.07 -2.90
CA LEU A 26 -44.96 4.12 -3.79
C LEU A 26 -43.78 4.85 -3.16
N LEU A 27 -44.00 5.91 -2.38
CA LEU A 27 -42.96 6.63 -1.66
C LEU A 27 -42.32 5.77 -0.54
N GLY A 28 -43.17 4.97 0.14
CA GLY A 28 -42.68 4.04 1.18
C GLY A 28 -41.77 2.95 0.61
N ALA A 29 -42.12 2.37 -0.54
CA ALA A 29 -41.32 1.34 -1.20
C ALA A 29 -39.96 1.90 -1.72
N ALA A 30 -39.94 3.09 -2.27
CA ALA A 30 -38.72 3.75 -2.76
C ALA A 30 -37.74 4.09 -1.61
N ALA A 31 -38.25 4.51 -0.43
CA ALA A 31 -37.44 4.83 0.72
C ALA A 31 -36.74 3.57 1.32
N VAL A 32 -37.43 2.42 1.33
CA VAL A 32 -36.86 1.15 1.83
C VAL A 32 -35.77 0.64 0.87
N CYS A 33 -35.95 0.72 -0.45
CA CYS A 33 -34.90 0.34 -1.41
C CYS A 33 -33.69 1.25 -1.33
N ALA A 34 -33.81 2.55 -1.12
CA ALA A 34 -32.72 3.48 -0.97
C ALA A 34 -31.91 3.20 0.31
N ALA A 35 -32.55 2.81 1.41
CA ALA A 35 -31.89 2.45 2.67
C ALA A 35 -31.07 1.15 2.55
N LEU A 36 -31.50 0.17 1.76
CA LEU A 36 -30.78 -1.09 1.54
C LEU A 36 -29.54 -0.92 0.65
N LEU A 37 -29.55 0.06 -0.27
CA LEU A 37 -28.37 0.36 -1.11
C LEU A 37 -27.28 1.14 -0.37
N ALA A 38 -27.60 1.88 0.69
CA ALA A 38 -26.62 2.61 1.50
C ALA A 38 -25.86 1.74 2.50
N ALA A 39 -26.33 0.53 2.81
CA ALA A 39 -25.69 -0.38 3.77
C ALA A 39 -24.53 -1.20 3.16
N GLY A 40 -24.21 -1.06 1.88
CA GLY A 40 -23.33 -1.94 1.13
C GLY A 40 -21.91 -1.45 0.85
N CYS A 41 -21.50 -0.25 1.21
CA CYS A 41 -20.16 0.26 0.81
C CYS A 41 -19.47 1.03 1.92
N GLY A 42 -18.56 0.41 2.64
CA GLY A 42 -17.63 1.19 3.43
C GLY A 42 -17.07 0.55 4.68
N GLY A 43 -16.61 -0.69 4.59
CA GLY A 43 -15.61 -1.15 5.57
C GLY A 43 -14.31 -0.37 5.35
N PRO A 44 -13.63 0.13 6.41
CA PRO A 44 -12.34 0.75 6.23
C PRO A 44 -11.40 -0.29 5.57
N ARG A 45 -10.88 0.05 4.36
CA ARG A 45 -9.80 -0.69 3.73
C ARG A 45 -8.52 -0.38 4.49
N GLY A 46 -8.44 -0.83 5.73
CA GLY A 46 -7.18 -0.87 6.46
C GLY A 46 -6.26 -1.88 5.77
N THR A 47 -5.03 -1.51 5.50
CA THR A 47 -3.98 -2.47 5.15
C THR A 47 -3.93 -3.52 6.25
N ALA A 48 -4.00 -4.80 5.87
CA ALA A 48 -3.89 -5.88 6.85
C ALA A 48 -2.58 -5.72 7.64
N PRO A 49 -2.59 -5.86 8.96
CA PRO A 49 -1.38 -5.77 9.76
C PRO A 49 -0.38 -6.83 9.30
N ILE A 50 0.92 -6.50 9.34
CA ILE A 50 2.00 -7.45 9.05
C ILE A 50 1.88 -8.59 10.06
N ALA A 51 1.74 -9.81 9.56
CA ALA A 51 1.66 -10.99 10.43
C ALA A 51 3.00 -11.24 11.11
N ASP A 52 2.98 -11.54 12.40
CA ASP A 52 4.19 -11.93 13.15
C ASP A 52 4.59 -13.36 12.76
N ARG A 53 5.52 -13.46 11.82
CA ARG A 53 6.09 -14.72 11.34
C ARG A 53 7.57 -14.74 11.60
N PRO A 54 8.15 -15.84 12.11
CA PRO A 54 9.60 -15.98 12.18
C PRO A 54 10.18 -16.00 10.76
N ILE A 55 11.32 -15.32 10.60
CA ILE A 55 12.03 -15.23 9.33
C ILE A 55 13.36 -15.92 9.48
N ASP A 56 13.56 -16.99 8.68
CA ASP A 56 14.82 -17.65 8.43
C ASP A 56 14.99 -17.71 6.90
N LEU A 57 16.00 -17.07 6.37
CA LEU A 57 16.18 -16.89 4.93
C LEU A 57 17.66 -16.89 4.56
N ALA A 58 18.05 -17.67 3.55
CA ALA A 58 19.28 -17.53 2.81
C ALA A 58 18.94 -17.02 1.39
N GLY A 59 18.69 -15.72 1.27
CA GLY A 59 18.14 -15.09 0.07
C GLY A 59 19.22 -14.60 -0.90
N ARG A 60 19.05 -14.91 -2.19
CA ARG A 60 19.78 -14.32 -3.31
C ARG A 60 18.85 -14.11 -4.48
N CYS A 61 18.70 -12.85 -4.89
CA CYS A 61 17.83 -12.48 -6.02
C CYS A 61 18.62 -11.56 -6.96
N ALA A 62 18.87 -12.03 -8.17
CA ALA A 62 19.43 -11.23 -9.24
C ALA A 62 18.50 -11.36 -10.45
N GLN A 63 17.87 -10.25 -10.85
CA GLN A 63 16.92 -10.24 -11.95
C GLN A 63 16.98 -8.96 -12.77
N THR A 64 16.51 -9.03 -14.01
CA THR A 64 16.34 -7.91 -14.92
C THR A 64 14.96 -8.00 -15.52
N GLU A 65 14.20 -6.91 -15.51
CA GLU A 65 12.86 -6.80 -16.10
C GLU A 65 12.91 -6.18 -17.50
N GLU A 66 11.82 -6.34 -18.24
CA GLU A 66 11.74 -5.87 -19.65
C GLU A 66 11.87 -4.34 -19.77
N ASP A 67 11.46 -3.59 -18.77
CA ASP A 67 11.58 -2.12 -18.70
C ASP A 67 13.00 -1.65 -18.40
N GLY A 68 13.93 -2.59 -18.15
CA GLY A 68 15.32 -2.33 -17.79
C GLY A 68 15.56 -2.12 -16.31
N PHE A 69 14.54 -2.31 -15.45
CA PHE A 69 14.77 -2.43 -14.01
C PHE A 69 15.62 -3.67 -13.74
N ARG A 70 16.63 -3.52 -12.92
CA ARG A 70 17.53 -4.61 -12.53
C ARG A 70 17.81 -4.53 -11.03
N GLU A 71 17.90 -5.68 -10.39
CA GLU A 71 18.32 -5.76 -9.01
C GLU A 71 19.26 -6.95 -8.76
N ASP A 72 20.13 -6.78 -7.78
CA ASP A 72 20.99 -7.81 -7.21
C ASP A 72 20.92 -7.65 -5.70
N ALA A 73 20.37 -8.66 -5.03
CA ALA A 73 20.11 -8.63 -3.61
C ALA A 73 20.55 -9.93 -2.93
N ARG A 74 21.25 -9.77 -1.81
CA ARG A 74 21.53 -10.82 -0.85
C ARG A 74 20.93 -10.43 0.49
N LEU A 75 20.18 -11.33 1.12
CA LEU A 75 19.62 -11.17 2.45
C LEU A 75 19.73 -12.49 3.22
N GLU A 76 20.50 -12.50 4.29
CA GLU A 76 20.58 -13.64 5.20
C GLU A 76 19.96 -13.25 6.54
N VAL A 77 18.93 -13.99 6.94
CA VAL A 77 18.23 -13.80 8.20
C VAL A 77 18.20 -15.12 8.95
N ARG A 78 18.55 -15.11 10.23
CA ARG A 78 18.48 -16.24 11.12
C ARG A 78 17.81 -15.83 12.42
N ASP A 79 16.77 -16.53 12.83
CA ASP A 79 15.98 -16.21 14.04
C ASP A 79 15.58 -14.72 14.10
N ASN A 80 15.07 -14.18 13.02
CA ASN A 80 14.73 -12.74 12.86
C ASN A 80 15.91 -11.77 13.06
N ARG A 81 17.15 -12.21 12.96
CA ARG A 81 18.35 -11.38 12.96
C ARG A 81 18.93 -11.35 11.56
N VAL A 82 19.19 -10.16 11.04
CA VAL A 82 19.89 -9.99 9.76
C VAL A 82 21.37 -10.20 9.98
N GLU A 83 21.94 -11.21 9.31
CA GLU A 83 23.36 -11.56 9.36
C GLU A 83 24.13 -11.04 8.16
N ALA A 84 23.48 -10.94 6.99
CA ALA A 84 24.05 -10.32 5.80
C ALA A 84 22.98 -9.60 5.01
N LEU A 85 23.34 -8.46 4.44
CA LEU A 85 22.52 -7.70 3.51
C LEU A 85 23.43 -6.94 2.56
N SER A 86 23.22 -7.15 1.27
CA SER A 86 23.65 -6.24 0.21
C SER A 86 22.54 -6.19 -0.82
N TRP A 87 22.16 -4.99 -1.20
CA TRP A 87 21.08 -4.82 -2.18
C TRP A 87 21.41 -3.61 -3.06
N GLN A 88 21.52 -3.86 -4.35
CA GLN A 88 21.67 -2.84 -5.36
C GLN A 88 20.59 -2.99 -6.42
N LEU A 89 19.95 -1.89 -6.77
CA LEU A 89 18.96 -1.85 -7.85
C LEU A 89 19.32 -0.73 -8.83
N TRP A 90 18.89 -0.88 -10.06
CA TRP A 90 19.09 0.09 -11.15
C TRP A 90 17.77 0.33 -11.87
N VAL A 91 17.45 1.59 -12.10
CA VAL A 91 16.27 2.01 -12.85
C VAL A 91 16.72 2.37 -14.27
N GLY A 92 16.79 1.37 -15.12
CA GLY A 92 17.34 1.48 -16.46
C GLY A 92 18.77 2.05 -16.45
N ARG A 93 18.99 3.13 -17.22
CA ARG A 93 20.27 3.88 -17.26
C ARG A 93 20.24 5.18 -16.45
N ARG A 94 19.14 5.45 -15.73
CA ARG A 94 18.92 6.72 -15.01
C ARG A 94 19.63 6.78 -13.66
N GLY A 95 19.86 5.64 -13.03
CA GLY A 95 20.56 5.60 -11.75
C GLY A 95 20.33 4.31 -10.97
N SER A 96 20.85 4.30 -9.75
CA SER A 96 20.79 3.14 -8.85
C SER A 96 20.57 3.57 -7.40
N CYS A 97 20.10 2.61 -6.59
CA CYS A 97 20.15 2.68 -5.12
C CYS A 97 21.04 1.55 -4.60
N ARG A 98 21.69 1.78 -3.45
CA ARG A 98 22.55 0.78 -2.81
C ARG A 98 22.37 0.77 -1.31
N PHE A 99 22.31 -0.45 -0.76
CA PHE A 99 22.11 -0.72 0.66
C PHE A 99 23.03 -1.84 1.11
N GLU A 100 23.85 -1.59 2.13
CA GLU A 100 24.79 -2.55 2.72
C GLU A 100 24.51 -2.67 4.22
N LEU A 101 24.63 -3.88 4.80
CA LEU A 101 24.34 -4.09 6.22
C LEU A 101 25.15 -3.17 7.14
N ASP A 102 26.39 -2.88 6.78
CA ASP A 102 27.28 -2.04 7.58
C ASP A 102 26.77 -0.61 7.79
N ASP A 103 25.91 -0.14 6.88
CA ASP A 103 25.29 1.19 6.99
C ASP A 103 24.10 1.21 7.95
N PHE A 104 23.65 0.06 8.44
CA PHE A 104 22.42 -0.08 9.24
C PHE A 104 22.68 -0.78 10.57
N ARG A 105 21.74 -0.62 11.48
CA ARG A 105 21.61 -1.39 12.72
C ARG A 105 20.19 -1.91 12.86
N GLN A 106 20.02 -3.15 13.26
CA GLN A 106 18.70 -3.70 13.55
C GLN A 106 18.14 -3.07 14.83
N VAL A 107 16.94 -2.50 14.75
CA VAL A 107 16.25 -1.83 15.86
C VAL A 107 14.98 -2.53 16.27
N ARG A 108 14.47 -3.43 15.44
CA ARG A 108 13.28 -4.25 15.71
C ARG A 108 13.40 -5.60 15.01
N SER A 109 12.85 -6.65 15.68
CA SER A 109 12.84 -8.02 15.14
C SER A 109 11.44 -8.55 14.85
N ARG A 110 10.38 -7.96 15.44
CA ARG A 110 8.98 -8.42 15.30
C ARG A 110 7.99 -7.23 15.35
N PRO A 111 6.83 -7.30 14.70
CA PRO A 111 6.36 -8.35 13.78
C PRO A 111 7.07 -8.33 12.42
N SER A 112 7.82 -7.28 12.14
CA SER A 112 8.75 -7.13 11.03
C SER A 112 10.12 -6.74 11.55
N ILE A 113 11.17 -7.14 10.86
CA ILE A 113 12.52 -6.65 11.13
C ILE A 113 12.60 -5.20 10.63
N GLU A 114 13.22 -4.32 11.42
CA GLU A 114 13.51 -2.96 11.02
C GLU A 114 15.01 -2.68 11.24
N LEU A 115 15.65 -2.18 10.21
CA LEU A 115 17.03 -1.70 10.24
C LEU A 115 17.01 -0.18 10.07
N ALA A 116 17.61 0.56 10.99
CA ALA A 116 17.76 2.01 10.92
C ALA A 116 19.17 2.36 10.46
N ALA A 117 19.29 3.40 9.64
CA ALA A 117 20.58 3.89 9.19
C ALA A 117 21.44 4.34 10.37
N ARG A 118 22.75 4.07 10.31
CA ARG A 118 23.73 4.44 11.35
C ARG A 118 24.13 5.91 11.28
N ASP A 119 23.94 6.55 10.14
CA ASP A 119 24.25 7.97 9.91
C ASP A 119 23.23 8.95 10.53
N GLY A 120 22.18 8.41 11.18
CA GLY A 120 21.13 9.20 11.82
C GLY A 120 20.07 9.76 10.85
N SER A 121 20.14 9.42 9.55
CA SER A 121 19.12 9.77 8.59
C SER A 121 17.80 9.02 8.87
N ALA A 122 16.71 9.43 8.20
CA ALA A 122 15.41 8.78 8.30
C ALA A 122 15.35 7.45 7.52
N CYS A 123 16.42 7.05 6.84
CA CYS A 123 16.47 5.85 6.03
C CYS A 123 16.30 4.59 6.88
N LYS A 124 15.36 3.74 6.48
CA LYS A 124 15.05 2.47 7.13
C LYS A 124 14.89 1.38 6.08
N LEU A 125 15.33 0.19 6.44
CA LEU A 125 14.99 -1.04 5.72
C LEU A 125 14.03 -1.86 6.57
N MET A 126 13.07 -2.50 5.92
CA MET A 126 12.06 -3.33 6.57
C MET A 126 12.02 -4.68 5.90
N VAL A 127 12.00 -5.75 6.73
CA VAL A 127 11.84 -7.13 6.23
C VAL A 127 10.63 -7.76 6.91
N TRP A 128 9.75 -8.35 6.12
CA TRP A 128 8.59 -9.10 6.64
C TRP A 128 8.30 -10.31 5.78
N GLN A 129 7.65 -11.30 6.39
CA GLN A 129 7.28 -12.53 5.71
C GLN A 129 5.78 -12.64 5.51
N GLU A 130 5.38 -12.87 4.27
CA GLU A 130 4.06 -13.30 3.86
C GLU A 130 4.08 -14.82 3.54
N PRO A 131 2.94 -15.49 3.34
CA PRO A 131 2.93 -16.95 3.12
C PRO A 131 3.80 -17.43 1.95
N ARG A 132 4.00 -16.59 0.92
CA ARG A 132 4.70 -16.96 -0.32
C ARG A 132 5.94 -16.15 -0.62
N ARG A 133 6.27 -15.15 0.20
CA ARG A 133 7.44 -14.29 -0.03
C ARG A 133 7.96 -13.66 1.26
N VAL A 134 9.24 -13.36 1.26
CA VAL A 134 9.88 -12.45 2.19
C VAL A 134 10.20 -11.17 1.41
N THR A 135 9.75 -10.04 1.91
CA THR A 135 9.94 -8.74 1.25
C THR A 135 10.98 -7.93 2.01
N LEU A 136 11.95 -7.38 1.30
CA LEU A 136 12.86 -6.33 1.77
C LEU A 136 12.50 -5.04 1.07
N ALA A 137 12.14 -4.01 1.85
CA ALA A 137 11.77 -2.69 1.36
C ALA A 137 12.56 -1.60 2.08
N HIS A 138 12.66 -0.43 1.46
CA HIS A 138 13.26 0.77 2.03
C HIS A 138 12.23 1.88 2.24
N HIS A 139 12.51 2.81 3.14
CA HIS A 139 11.71 3.99 3.40
C HIS A 139 12.59 5.15 3.83
N GLY A 140 12.36 6.35 3.26
CA GLY A 140 13.11 7.57 3.59
C GLY A 140 14.59 7.48 3.21
N CYS A 141 14.92 6.74 2.14
CA CYS A 141 16.29 6.42 1.74
C CYS A 141 16.75 7.16 0.46
N GLU A 142 16.19 8.31 0.16
CA GLU A 142 16.49 9.10 -1.06
C GLU A 142 17.99 9.35 -1.23
N ALA A 143 18.70 9.60 -0.12
CA ALA A 143 20.15 9.83 -0.13
C ALA A 143 21.00 8.60 -0.51
N ARG A 144 20.39 7.41 -0.52
CA ARG A 144 21.04 6.15 -0.95
C ARG A 144 20.84 5.85 -2.43
N CYS A 145 20.15 6.75 -3.13
CA CYS A 145 19.79 6.62 -4.53
C CYS A 145 20.36 7.78 -5.35
N THR A 146 20.55 7.55 -6.64
CA THR A 146 20.73 8.62 -7.60
C THR A 146 19.50 9.53 -7.56
N ALA A 147 19.69 10.85 -7.61
CA ALA A 147 18.58 11.80 -7.55
C ALA A 147 17.50 11.52 -8.61
N GLY A 148 16.24 11.54 -8.18
CA GLY A 148 15.05 11.40 -9.05
C GLY A 148 14.65 9.99 -9.42
N ILE A 149 15.27 8.94 -8.82
CA ILE A 149 14.85 7.56 -9.10
C ILE A 149 14.21 6.84 -7.89
N TYR A 150 14.23 7.46 -6.73
CA TYR A 150 13.80 6.81 -5.47
C TYR A 150 12.37 6.25 -5.52
N ASP A 151 11.44 6.98 -6.12
CA ASP A 151 10.03 6.55 -6.23
C ASP A 151 9.83 5.35 -7.17
N GLU A 152 10.84 5.02 -7.96
CA GLU A 152 10.85 3.88 -8.87
C GLU A 152 11.70 2.72 -8.34
N ALA A 153 12.24 2.86 -7.15
CA ALA A 153 13.02 1.83 -6.47
C ALA A 153 12.05 0.85 -5.77
N TRP A 154 11.74 -0.25 -6.44
CA TRP A 154 10.79 -1.25 -5.93
C TRP A 154 11.42 -2.16 -4.88
N PRO A 155 10.62 -2.68 -3.92
CA PRO A 155 11.06 -3.71 -2.99
C PRO A 155 11.53 -4.99 -3.70
N VAL A 156 12.57 -5.64 -3.16
CA VAL A 156 12.96 -6.99 -3.57
C VAL A 156 12.19 -8.04 -2.78
N MET A 157 11.83 -9.13 -3.45
CA MET A 157 11.07 -10.23 -2.87
C MET A 157 11.79 -11.56 -3.08
N PHE A 158 11.83 -12.36 -2.03
CA PHE A 158 12.48 -13.67 -2.01
C PHE A 158 11.45 -14.77 -1.76
N GLU A 159 11.66 -15.94 -2.38
CA GLU A 159 10.93 -17.13 -2.01
C GLU A 159 11.37 -17.63 -0.63
N PRO A 160 10.45 -17.86 0.33
CA PRO A 160 10.83 -18.16 1.71
C PRO A 160 11.65 -19.44 1.90
N ARG A 161 11.52 -20.41 1.00
CA ARG A 161 12.20 -21.73 1.10
C ARG A 161 13.40 -21.83 0.20
N ALA A 162 13.27 -21.37 -1.03
CA ALA A 162 14.32 -21.48 -2.05
C ALA A 162 15.31 -20.30 -2.00
N GLY A 163 14.90 -19.17 -1.41
CA GLY A 163 15.73 -17.97 -1.31
C GLY A 163 15.93 -17.22 -2.64
N GLY A 164 15.39 -17.73 -3.75
CA GLY A 164 15.43 -17.07 -5.05
C GLY A 164 14.52 -15.86 -5.13
N CYS A 165 14.51 -15.16 -6.29
CA CYS A 165 13.54 -14.10 -6.54
C CYS A 165 12.11 -14.64 -6.52
N ALA A 166 11.22 -14.02 -5.76
CA ALA A 166 9.79 -14.27 -5.82
C ALA A 166 9.14 -13.34 -6.85
N THR A 167 8.09 -13.83 -7.51
CA THR A 167 7.29 -13.00 -8.43
C THR A 167 6.55 -11.90 -7.67
N ARG A 168 6.50 -10.72 -8.27
CA ARG A 168 5.72 -9.56 -7.81
C ARG A 168 4.21 -9.77 -7.95
#